data_69c00a1bccd027381e1591340cf9dc9e
#
_entry.id   69c00a1bccd027381e1591340cf9dc9e
#
_cell.length_a   1.000
_cell.length_b   1.000
_cell.length_c   1.000
_cell.angle_alpha   90.00
_cell.angle_beta   90.00
_cell.angle_gamma   90.00
#
_symmetry.space_group_name_H-M   'P 1'
#
loop_
_entity.id
_entity.type
_entity.pdbx_description
1 polymer ?
#
loop_
_entity_poly.entity_id
_entity_poly.type
_entity_poly.pdbx_seq_one_letter_code
_entity_poly.pdbx_strand_id
1 'polypeptide(L)'
;RGMVLNLANRYPHLKDLLPHLEQIETNGLAHDLGHPPFGHSGEIALNYIMSGFGGFEANGQTLRILSTLESHTPEYGLDLTRRSLLGILKYPVPYSKLCRKSISEENGLNNESIEPQCWQPPKCYLDTEQNVLDWILFPLTDSDKELFCEQTHPTEYNHGYPLHKALDTSLMNLADDIAYGVHDFEDGIVLRLLTRENWQTMVSNIDKKWAAKNNLLEIEKQLFNY
;
A
#
# COMPACT_ATOMS: atom_id res chain seq x y z
N ARG A 1 -10.71 -8.89 7.32
CA ARG A 1 -11.21 -9.87 8.36
C ARG A 1 -11.34 -11.28 7.78
N GLY A 2 -12.07 -11.47 6.68
CA GLY A 2 -12.31 -12.79 6.06
C GLY A 2 -11.05 -13.58 5.74
N MET A 3 -10.01 -12.93 5.24
CA MET A 3 -8.70 -13.55 4.96
C MET A 3 -8.03 -14.08 6.22
N VAL A 4 -8.00 -13.30 7.31
CA VAL A 4 -7.42 -13.72 8.60
C VAL A 4 -8.14 -14.93 9.17
N LEU A 5 -9.49 -14.90 9.16
CA LEU A 5 -10.31 -16.05 9.59
C LEU A 5 -10.04 -17.31 8.75
N ASN A 6 -9.94 -17.16 7.44
CA ASN A 6 -9.65 -18.28 6.54
C ASN A 6 -8.26 -18.86 6.79
N LEU A 7 -7.23 -18.01 6.97
CA LEU A 7 -5.87 -18.42 7.29
C LEU A 7 -5.82 -19.14 8.65
N ALA A 8 -6.48 -18.59 9.69
CA ALA A 8 -6.53 -19.22 11.02
C ALA A 8 -7.17 -20.62 10.98
N ASN A 9 -8.24 -20.79 10.19
CA ASN A 9 -8.91 -22.08 10.02
C ASN A 9 -8.08 -23.07 9.20
N ARG A 10 -7.43 -22.60 8.15
CA ARG A 10 -6.66 -23.45 7.25
C ARG A 10 -5.29 -23.84 7.81
N TYR A 11 -4.69 -22.96 8.61
CA TYR A 11 -3.37 -23.11 9.21
C TYR A 11 -3.41 -22.78 10.71
N PRO A 12 -4.00 -23.67 11.55
CA PRO A 12 -4.18 -23.41 12.99
C PRO A 12 -2.87 -23.11 13.73
N HIS A 13 -1.75 -23.66 13.28
CA HIS A 13 -0.42 -23.43 13.87
C HIS A 13 0.11 -21.99 13.66
N LEU A 14 -0.47 -21.23 12.74
CA LEU A 14 -0.11 -19.82 12.49
C LEU A 14 -1.03 -18.85 13.23
N LYS A 15 -2.03 -19.33 13.98
CA LYS A 15 -3.06 -18.48 14.58
C LYS A 15 -2.48 -17.37 15.47
N ASP A 16 -1.45 -17.69 16.24
CA ASP A 16 -0.82 -16.72 17.18
C ASP A 16 0.01 -15.65 16.47
N LEU A 17 0.36 -15.86 15.19
CA LEU A 17 1.06 -14.89 14.37
C LEU A 17 0.11 -13.92 13.65
N LEU A 18 -1.15 -14.32 13.47
CA LEU A 18 -2.14 -13.51 12.75
C LEU A 18 -2.58 -12.31 13.60
N PRO A 19 -2.90 -11.17 12.96
CA PRO A 19 -3.46 -10.02 13.67
C PRO A 19 -4.84 -10.30 14.24
N HIS A 20 -5.19 -9.60 15.31
CA HIS A 20 -6.58 -9.53 15.77
C HIS A 20 -7.48 -8.92 14.70
N LEU A 21 -8.75 -9.32 14.67
CA LEU A 21 -9.69 -8.89 13.61
C LEU A 21 -9.92 -7.38 13.63
N GLU A 22 -9.98 -6.79 14.81
CA GLU A 22 -10.13 -5.36 14.99
C GLU A 22 -8.90 -4.58 14.51
N GLN A 23 -7.72 -5.13 14.74
CA GLN A 23 -6.46 -4.52 14.29
C GLN A 23 -6.34 -4.51 12.77
N ILE A 24 -6.56 -5.64 12.09
CA ILE A 24 -6.48 -5.69 10.63
C ILE A 24 -7.57 -4.85 9.96
N GLU A 25 -8.74 -4.72 10.60
CA GLU A 25 -9.80 -3.83 10.15
C GLU A 25 -9.40 -2.36 10.29
N THR A 26 -8.82 -1.97 11.43
CA THR A 26 -8.28 -0.62 11.66
C THR A 26 -7.21 -0.29 10.62
N ASN A 27 -6.27 -1.21 10.37
CA ASN A 27 -5.24 -1.00 9.35
C ASN A 27 -5.87 -0.83 7.95
N GLY A 28 -6.87 -1.64 7.60
CA GLY A 28 -7.58 -1.51 6.34
C GLY A 28 -8.33 -0.17 6.18
N LEU A 29 -8.92 0.36 7.26
CA LEU A 29 -9.61 1.66 7.22
C LEU A 29 -8.63 2.84 7.16
N ALA A 30 -7.43 2.69 7.69
CA ALA A 30 -6.47 3.78 7.83
C ALA A 30 -5.42 3.85 6.71
N HIS A 31 -5.24 2.79 5.92
CA HIS A 31 -4.07 2.61 5.04
C HIS A 31 -3.88 3.71 3.99
N ASP A 32 -4.96 4.36 3.56
CA ASP A 32 -4.96 5.34 2.48
C ASP A 32 -5.25 6.78 2.92
N LEU A 33 -5.23 7.07 4.24
CA LEU A 33 -5.52 8.42 4.76
C LEU A 33 -4.56 9.51 4.24
N GLY A 34 -3.36 9.13 3.83
CA GLY A 34 -2.35 10.04 3.28
C GLY A 34 -2.49 10.31 1.78
N HIS A 35 -3.41 9.67 1.07
CA HIS A 35 -3.60 9.93 -0.35
C HIS A 35 -4.23 11.30 -0.59
N PRO A 36 -3.64 12.11 -1.48
CA PRO A 36 -4.15 13.43 -1.79
C PRO A 36 -5.36 13.38 -2.73
N PRO A 37 -6.11 14.48 -2.85
CA PRO A 37 -7.08 14.65 -3.92
C PRO A 37 -6.45 14.37 -5.30
N PHE A 38 -7.24 13.82 -6.21
CA PHE A 38 -6.82 13.42 -7.56
C PHE A 38 -5.88 12.20 -7.62
N GLY A 39 -5.80 11.40 -6.53
CA GLY A 39 -5.07 10.13 -6.48
C GLY A 39 -3.59 10.28 -6.87
N HIS A 40 -3.10 9.38 -7.71
CA HIS A 40 -1.69 9.38 -8.13
C HIS A 40 -1.24 10.67 -8.86
N SER A 41 -2.12 11.33 -9.59
CA SER A 41 -1.78 12.61 -10.23
C SER A 41 -1.56 13.71 -9.20
N GLY A 42 -2.38 13.73 -8.13
CA GLY A 42 -2.17 14.62 -6.99
C GLY A 42 -0.88 14.31 -6.21
N GLU A 43 -0.57 13.03 -6.04
CA GLU A 43 0.67 12.57 -5.41
C GLU A 43 1.90 13.04 -6.18
N ILE A 44 1.90 12.87 -7.51
CA ILE A 44 2.97 13.36 -8.40
C ILE A 44 3.14 14.88 -8.29
N ALA A 45 2.04 15.63 -8.33
CA ALA A 45 2.07 17.09 -8.23
C ALA A 45 2.61 17.54 -6.87
N LEU A 46 2.19 16.91 -5.77
CA LEU A 46 2.71 17.22 -4.43
C LEU A 46 4.18 16.84 -4.31
N ASN A 47 4.59 15.68 -4.82
CA ASN A 47 6.01 15.31 -4.79
C ASN A 47 6.89 16.30 -5.57
N TYR A 48 6.41 16.79 -6.73
CA TYR A 48 7.10 17.83 -7.48
C TYR A 48 7.29 19.10 -6.64
N ILE A 49 6.23 19.62 -6.04
CA ILE A 49 6.29 20.85 -5.23
C ILE A 49 7.15 20.66 -3.97
N MET A 50 7.08 19.47 -3.36
CA MET A 50 7.81 19.15 -2.13
C MET A 50 9.23 18.63 -2.36
N SER A 51 9.69 18.51 -3.60
CA SER A 51 11.01 17.92 -3.91
C SER A 51 12.19 18.61 -3.19
N GLY A 52 12.13 19.92 -3.01
CA GLY A 52 13.11 20.70 -2.22
C GLY A 52 12.93 20.60 -0.70
N PHE A 53 11.89 19.93 -0.20
CA PHE A 53 11.50 19.87 1.21
C PHE A 53 11.38 18.41 1.74
N GLY A 54 12.02 17.45 1.08
CA GLY A 54 12.01 16.05 1.48
C GLY A 54 11.00 15.19 0.71
N GLY A 55 10.34 15.73 -0.31
CA GLY A 55 9.41 15.03 -1.18
C GLY A 55 8.04 14.79 -0.55
N PHE A 56 7.21 14.02 -1.25
CA PHE A 56 5.89 13.56 -0.78
C PHE A 56 5.63 12.14 -1.29
N GLU A 57 5.14 11.26 -0.43
CA GLU A 57 4.66 9.92 -0.77
C GLU A 57 3.43 9.59 0.10
N ALA A 58 2.37 9.10 -0.51
CA ALA A 58 1.06 8.96 0.13
C ALA A 58 1.06 7.98 1.32
N ASN A 59 1.76 6.86 1.23
CA ASN A 59 1.84 5.90 2.35
C ASN A 59 2.72 6.44 3.49
N GLY A 60 3.79 7.16 3.17
CA GLY A 60 4.59 7.89 4.15
C GLY A 60 3.76 8.97 4.85
N GLN A 61 2.92 9.67 4.11
CA GLN A 61 1.99 10.65 4.67
C GLN A 61 0.92 9.98 5.56
N THR A 62 0.43 8.77 5.19
CA THR A 62 -0.47 8.00 6.06
C THR A 62 0.19 7.73 7.42
N LEU A 63 1.43 7.25 7.43
CA LEU A 63 2.17 7.03 8.69
C LEU A 63 2.26 8.32 9.51
N ARG A 64 2.63 9.44 8.87
CA ARG A 64 2.75 10.75 9.52
C ARG A 64 1.43 11.23 10.11
N ILE A 65 0.32 11.12 9.38
CA ILE A 65 -1.01 11.48 9.88
C ILE A 65 -1.30 10.71 11.16
N LEU A 66 -1.18 9.39 11.12
CA LEU A 66 -1.57 8.51 12.22
C LEU A 66 -0.68 8.64 13.45
N SER A 67 0.62 8.87 13.26
CA SER A 67 1.60 8.91 14.35
C SER A 67 1.89 10.30 14.90
N THR A 68 1.55 11.36 14.14
CA THR A 68 2.04 12.71 14.48
C THR A 68 0.96 13.79 14.32
N LEU A 69 0.20 13.80 13.22
CA LEU A 69 -0.67 14.94 12.88
C LEU A 69 -2.07 14.84 13.49
N GLU A 70 -2.58 13.65 13.70
CA GLU A 70 -3.90 13.48 14.33
C GLU A 70 -3.89 14.01 15.77
N SER A 71 -5.01 14.64 16.13
CA SER A 71 -5.12 15.42 17.36
C SER A 71 -5.62 14.64 18.59
N HIS A 72 -5.66 13.30 18.51
CA HIS A 72 -6.12 12.48 19.65
C HIS A 72 -5.18 12.64 20.84
N THR A 73 -3.85 12.61 20.59
CA THR A 73 -2.86 13.00 21.57
C THR A 73 -1.91 14.06 20.99
N PRO A 74 -1.36 14.98 21.85
CA PRO A 74 -0.47 16.04 21.35
C PRO A 74 0.85 15.53 20.77
N GLU A 75 1.33 14.36 21.21
CA GLU A 75 2.68 13.87 20.93
C GLU A 75 2.71 12.64 20.02
N TYR A 76 1.64 11.83 20.01
CA TYR A 76 1.63 10.52 19.37
C TYR A 76 0.48 10.31 18.38
N GLY A 77 -0.12 11.39 17.87
CA GLY A 77 -1.22 11.34 16.93
C GLY A 77 -2.41 10.52 17.47
N LEU A 78 -2.80 9.44 16.79
CA LEU A 78 -3.87 8.55 17.25
C LEU A 78 -3.46 7.59 18.38
N ASP A 79 -2.22 7.62 18.84
CA ASP A 79 -1.67 6.74 19.87
C ASP A 79 -1.90 5.24 19.57
N LEU A 80 -1.64 4.86 18.34
CA LEU A 80 -1.84 3.50 17.87
C LEU A 80 -0.80 2.54 18.47
N THR A 81 -1.19 1.28 18.62
CA THR A 81 -0.26 0.24 19.05
C THR A 81 0.89 0.08 18.03
N ARG A 82 2.05 -0.34 18.51
CA ARG A 82 3.22 -0.62 17.67
C ARG A 82 2.91 -1.57 16.51
N ARG A 83 2.14 -2.62 16.78
CA ARG A 83 1.75 -3.58 15.75
C ARG A 83 0.82 -2.96 14.71
N SER A 84 -0.09 -2.05 15.10
CA SER A 84 -0.95 -1.33 14.16
C SER A 84 -0.12 -0.44 13.25
N LEU A 85 0.84 0.34 13.81
CA LEU A 85 1.73 1.17 13.00
C LEU A 85 2.65 0.32 12.10
N LEU A 86 3.14 -0.82 12.56
CA LEU A 86 3.91 -1.76 11.73
C LEU A 86 3.06 -2.29 10.56
N GLY A 87 1.77 -2.55 10.77
CA GLY A 87 0.85 -3.00 9.74
C GLY A 87 0.48 -1.91 8.71
N ILE A 88 0.57 -0.63 9.11
CA ILE A 88 0.40 0.54 8.23
C ILE A 88 1.70 0.86 7.46
N LEU A 89 2.85 0.57 8.04
CA LEU A 89 4.16 0.83 7.42
C LEU A 89 4.35 -0.05 6.18
N LYS A 90 3.87 0.41 5.03
CA LYS A 90 3.98 -0.32 3.76
C LYS A 90 5.44 -0.45 3.29
N TYR A 91 6.27 0.57 3.58
CA TYR A 91 7.62 0.71 3.03
C TYR A 91 8.60 1.19 4.10
N PRO A 92 9.42 0.31 4.69
CA PRO A 92 10.27 0.62 5.85
C PRO A 92 11.61 1.29 5.48
N VAL A 93 11.63 2.09 4.40
CA VAL A 93 12.83 2.78 3.92
C VAL A 93 12.50 4.26 3.68
N PRO A 94 13.37 5.22 4.13
CA PRO A 94 13.08 6.64 4.00
C PRO A 94 13.18 7.14 2.56
N TYR A 95 12.48 8.22 2.25
CA TYR A 95 12.44 8.87 0.96
C TYR A 95 13.86 9.15 0.41
N SER A 96 14.74 9.73 1.23
CA SER A 96 16.09 10.12 0.83
C SER A 96 16.96 8.96 0.35
N LYS A 97 16.76 7.75 0.88
CA LYS A 97 17.52 6.55 0.49
C LYS A 97 17.04 5.93 -0.82
N LEU A 98 15.80 6.18 -1.21
CA LEU A 98 15.16 5.55 -2.38
C LEU A 98 15.03 6.50 -3.56
N CYS A 99 15.10 7.81 -3.32
CA CYS A 99 14.95 8.81 -4.37
C CYS A 99 16.06 8.67 -5.41
N ARG A 100 15.71 8.70 -6.69
CA ARG A 100 16.67 8.70 -7.80
C ARG A 100 17.53 9.98 -7.79
N LYS A 101 18.76 9.89 -8.25
CA LYS A 101 19.74 10.99 -8.16
C LYS A 101 19.34 12.21 -8.99
N SER A 102 18.74 12.03 -10.16
CA SER A 102 18.33 13.12 -11.03
C SER A 102 17.35 14.11 -10.38
N ILE A 103 16.46 13.65 -9.49
CA ILE A 103 15.54 14.57 -8.76
C ILE A 103 16.28 15.40 -7.73
N SER A 104 17.31 14.87 -7.07
CA SER A 104 18.06 15.59 -6.04
C SER A 104 18.94 16.72 -6.62
N GLU A 105 19.25 16.66 -7.91
CA GLU A 105 20.11 17.65 -8.60
C GLU A 105 19.29 18.69 -9.36
N GLU A 106 18.05 18.39 -9.76
CA GLU A 106 17.16 19.27 -10.52
C GLU A 106 16.37 20.27 -9.66
N ASN A 107 16.91 20.73 -8.53
CA ASN A 107 16.31 21.76 -7.66
C ASN A 107 16.07 23.13 -8.32
N GLY A 108 16.01 23.19 -9.64
CA GLY A 108 15.62 24.37 -10.43
C GLY A 108 14.25 24.15 -11.08
N LEU A 109 13.25 24.87 -10.61
CA LEU A 109 11.95 25.07 -11.27
C LEU A 109 12.16 25.71 -12.65
N ASN A 110 12.78 24.99 -13.59
CA ASN A 110 12.83 25.42 -14.98
C ASN A 110 11.46 25.13 -15.60
N ASN A 111 10.82 26.18 -16.09
CA ASN A 111 9.46 26.21 -16.68
C ASN A 111 9.30 25.39 -17.98
N GLU A 112 10.13 24.42 -18.25
CA GLU A 112 9.95 23.50 -19.35
C GLU A 112 9.01 22.38 -18.94
N SER A 113 8.18 21.93 -19.85
CA SER A 113 7.08 20.99 -19.66
C SER A 113 7.40 19.90 -18.63
N ILE A 114 6.70 19.92 -17.49
CA ILE A 114 6.82 18.91 -16.42
C ILE A 114 6.31 17.59 -17.01
N GLU A 115 7.21 16.63 -17.21
CA GLU A 115 6.80 15.26 -17.51
C GLU A 115 6.37 14.58 -16.21
N PRO A 116 5.06 14.31 -16.02
CA PRO A 116 4.55 13.80 -14.73
C PRO A 116 5.23 12.50 -14.27
N GLN A 117 5.59 11.65 -15.23
CA GLN A 117 6.26 10.36 -14.97
C GLN A 117 7.62 10.54 -14.27
N CYS A 118 8.28 11.67 -14.51
CA CYS A 118 9.56 12.00 -13.88
C CYS A 118 9.41 12.31 -12.39
N TRP A 119 8.23 12.65 -11.91
CA TRP A 119 7.97 13.08 -10.53
C TRP A 119 7.19 12.08 -9.70
N GLN A 120 7.02 10.85 -10.18
CA GLN A 120 6.48 9.77 -9.38
C GLN A 120 7.38 9.55 -8.15
N PRO A 121 6.83 9.57 -6.91
CA PRO A 121 7.65 9.37 -5.72
C PRO A 121 8.14 7.93 -5.58
N PRO A 122 9.29 7.72 -4.88
CA PRO A 122 9.66 6.37 -4.44
C PRO A 122 8.65 5.85 -3.42
N LYS A 123 8.47 4.56 -3.32
CA LYS A 123 7.63 3.93 -2.31
C LYS A 123 8.38 3.83 -0.98
N CYS A 124 8.08 4.73 -0.03
CA CYS A 124 8.89 5.01 1.14
C CYS A 124 8.04 5.46 2.35
N TYR A 125 8.67 5.71 3.49
CA TYR A 125 8.16 6.64 4.51
C TYR A 125 8.89 7.99 4.38
N LEU A 126 8.33 9.07 4.98
CA LEU A 126 8.95 10.40 4.94
C LEU A 126 10.06 10.49 6.00
N ASP A 127 11.22 11.04 5.65
CA ASP A 127 12.41 11.11 6.53
C ASP A 127 12.12 11.74 7.90
N THR A 128 11.14 12.62 7.98
CA THR A 128 10.68 13.23 9.24
C THR A 128 10.13 12.23 10.25
N GLU A 129 9.72 11.05 9.81
CA GLU A 129 9.12 10.00 10.65
C GLU A 129 10.13 8.92 11.10
N GLN A 130 11.44 9.21 11.01
CA GLN A 130 12.49 8.27 11.44
C GLN A 130 12.32 7.81 12.87
N ASN A 131 11.98 8.72 13.80
CA ASN A 131 11.76 8.38 15.21
C ASN A 131 10.59 7.40 15.40
N VAL A 132 9.55 7.53 14.57
CA VAL A 132 8.41 6.60 14.58
C VAL A 132 8.85 5.23 14.10
N LEU A 133 9.63 5.16 13.03
CA LEU A 133 10.21 3.90 12.54
C LEU A 133 11.06 3.23 13.63
N ASP A 134 11.97 3.98 14.24
CA ASP A 134 12.84 3.47 15.30
C ASP A 134 12.04 2.89 16.47
N TRP A 135 10.96 3.57 16.87
CA TRP A 135 10.04 3.07 17.87
C TRP A 135 9.30 1.80 17.44
N ILE A 136 8.81 1.75 16.19
CA ILE A 136 8.12 0.56 15.65
C ILE A 136 9.06 -0.65 15.68
N LEU A 137 10.31 -0.48 15.23
CA LEU A 137 11.28 -1.56 15.07
C LEU A 137 12.06 -1.87 16.36
N PHE A 138 11.89 -1.08 17.44
CA PHE A 138 12.65 -1.24 18.69
C PHE A 138 12.72 -2.67 19.23
N PRO A 139 11.64 -3.50 19.19
CA PRO A 139 11.70 -4.87 19.72
C PRO A 139 12.46 -5.87 18.85
N LEU A 140 12.78 -5.51 17.61
CA LEU A 140 13.47 -6.40 16.68
C LEU A 140 14.97 -6.45 16.98
N THR A 141 15.61 -7.58 16.68
CA THR A 141 17.06 -7.68 16.67
C THR A 141 17.66 -6.80 15.55
N ASP A 142 18.94 -6.43 15.67
CA ASP A 142 19.57 -5.61 14.64
C ASP A 142 19.60 -6.31 13.28
N SER A 143 19.80 -7.63 13.26
CA SER A 143 19.73 -8.43 12.03
C SER A 143 18.32 -8.44 11.41
N ASP A 144 17.26 -8.48 12.22
CA ASP A 144 15.88 -8.41 11.72
C ASP A 144 15.55 -7.02 11.18
N LYS A 145 16.05 -5.96 11.82
CA LYS A 145 15.90 -4.58 11.33
C LYS A 145 16.59 -4.39 9.98
N GLU A 146 17.84 -4.87 9.86
CA GLU A 146 18.60 -4.81 8.61
C GLU A 146 17.87 -5.55 7.50
N LEU A 147 17.41 -6.77 7.75
CA LEU A 147 16.63 -7.55 6.80
C LEU A 147 15.33 -6.84 6.41
N PHE A 148 14.55 -6.38 7.40
CA PHE A 148 13.26 -5.74 7.14
C PHE A 148 13.39 -4.45 6.33
N CYS A 149 14.47 -3.68 6.53
CA CYS A 149 14.77 -2.45 5.81
C CYS A 149 15.62 -2.66 4.55
N GLU A 150 15.81 -3.90 4.11
CA GLU A 150 16.56 -4.21 2.89
C GLU A 150 15.87 -3.60 1.66
N GLN A 151 16.68 -3.06 0.74
CA GLN A 151 16.19 -2.31 -0.40
C GLN A 151 17.07 -2.51 -1.64
N THR A 152 16.52 -2.25 -2.81
CA THR A 152 17.33 -1.99 -4.00
C THR A 152 17.87 -0.56 -3.96
N HIS A 153 19.03 -0.32 -4.55
CA HIS A 153 19.60 1.02 -4.60
C HIS A 153 19.03 1.85 -5.75
N PRO A 154 18.80 3.17 -5.54
CA PRO A 154 18.41 4.04 -6.62
C PRO A 154 19.53 4.19 -7.65
N THR A 155 19.13 4.36 -8.91
CA THR A 155 20.03 4.69 -10.02
C THR A 155 19.84 6.16 -10.41
N GLU A 156 20.47 6.59 -11.50
CA GLU A 156 20.25 7.92 -12.06
C GLU A 156 18.77 8.15 -12.46
N TYR A 157 18.13 7.13 -13.05
CA TYR A 157 16.78 7.26 -13.63
C TYR A 157 15.69 6.53 -12.85
N ASN A 158 16.03 5.57 -11.98
CA ASN A 158 15.06 4.76 -11.25
C ASN A 158 15.23 4.91 -9.75
N HIS A 159 14.11 4.98 -9.04
CA HIS A 159 14.08 4.90 -7.59
C HIS A 159 14.51 3.50 -7.10
N GLY A 160 15.06 3.46 -5.88
CA GLY A 160 15.18 2.22 -5.12
C GLY A 160 13.80 1.73 -4.65
N TYR A 161 13.76 0.50 -4.16
CA TYR A 161 12.52 -0.14 -3.71
C TYR A 161 12.75 -1.03 -2.49
N PRO A 162 11.92 -0.93 -1.42
CA PRO A 162 11.98 -1.82 -0.26
C PRO A 162 11.61 -3.25 -0.63
N LEU A 163 12.35 -4.24 -0.11
CA LEU A 163 12.17 -5.65 -0.47
C LEU A 163 11.18 -6.39 0.43
N HIS A 164 10.94 -5.90 1.65
CA HIS A 164 10.16 -6.62 2.66
C HIS A 164 8.97 -5.81 3.17
N LYS A 165 7.95 -6.54 3.61
CA LYS A 165 6.75 -6.01 4.26
C LYS A 165 6.39 -6.87 5.46
N ALA A 166 5.77 -6.26 6.48
CA ALA A 166 5.20 -7.00 7.59
C ALA A 166 4.05 -7.91 7.13
N LEU A 167 3.77 -8.97 7.90
CA LEU A 167 2.66 -9.88 7.61
C LEU A 167 1.32 -9.13 7.53
N ASP A 168 1.05 -8.27 8.51
CA ASP A 168 -0.21 -7.52 8.59
C ASP A 168 -0.35 -6.56 7.39
N THR A 169 0.73 -5.92 6.96
CA THR A 169 0.80 -5.10 5.73
C THR A 169 0.53 -5.93 4.48
N SER A 170 1.10 -7.13 4.40
CA SER A 170 0.90 -8.03 3.25
C SER A 170 -0.55 -8.49 3.13
N LEU A 171 -1.20 -8.79 4.27
CA LEU A 171 -2.63 -9.14 4.32
C LEU A 171 -3.52 -7.96 3.91
N MET A 172 -3.18 -6.75 4.36
CA MET A 172 -3.88 -5.53 4.00
C MET A 172 -3.76 -5.24 2.49
N ASN A 173 -2.55 -5.27 1.94
CA ASN A 173 -2.32 -5.06 0.51
C ASN A 173 -3.08 -6.07 -0.35
N LEU A 174 -3.03 -7.35 0.02
CA LEU A 174 -3.76 -8.37 -0.74
C LEU A 174 -5.28 -8.14 -0.68
N ALA A 175 -5.80 -7.66 0.45
CA ALA A 175 -7.23 -7.32 0.55
C ALA A 175 -7.58 -6.10 -0.31
N ASP A 176 -6.70 -5.11 -0.37
CA ASP A 176 -6.81 -3.92 -1.19
C ASP A 176 -6.79 -4.27 -2.68
N ASP A 177 -5.81 -5.07 -3.12
CA ASP A 177 -5.71 -5.57 -4.50
C ASP A 177 -6.98 -6.34 -4.94
N ILE A 178 -7.55 -7.17 -4.05
CA ILE A 178 -8.80 -7.90 -4.32
C ILE A 178 -9.96 -6.92 -4.43
N ALA A 179 -10.08 -5.95 -3.54
CA ALA A 179 -11.15 -4.95 -3.56
C ALA A 179 -11.08 -4.11 -4.84
N TYR A 180 -9.90 -3.63 -5.21
CA TYR A 180 -9.67 -2.93 -6.48
C TYR A 180 -10.11 -3.76 -7.67
N GLY A 181 -9.62 -5.01 -7.77
CA GLY A 181 -9.98 -5.88 -8.87
C GLY A 181 -11.49 -6.14 -8.98
N VAL A 182 -12.20 -6.26 -7.86
CA VAL A 182 -13.65 -6.43 -7.84
C VAL A 182 -14.35 -5.14 -8.30
N HIS A 183 -13.97 -3.98 -7.78
CA HIS A 183 -14.58 -2.70 -8.14
C HIS A 183 -14.32 -2.33 -9.59
N ASP A 184 -13.09 -2.49 -10.09
CA ASP A 184 -12.76 -2.27 -11.50
C ASP A 184 -13.58 -3.18 -12.43
N PHE A 185 -13.80 -4.42 -11.98
CA PHE A 185 -14.62 -5.37 -12.74
C PHE A 185 -16.10 -4.97 -12.74
N GLU A 186 -16.66 -4.56 -11.61
CA GLU A 186 -18.03 -4.06 -11.48
C GLU A 186 -18.23 -2.81 -12.35
N ASP A 187 -17.32 -1.85 -12.29
CA ASP A 187 -17.33 -0.64 -13.11
C ASP A 187 -17.26 -0.99 -14.60
N GLY A 188 -16.40 -1.94 -14.97
CA GLY A 188 -16.29 -2.44 -16.35
C GLY A 188 -17.61 -3.01 -16.88
N ILE A 189 -18.38 -3.70 -16.03
CA ILE A 189 -19.72 -4.21 -16.40
C ILE A 189 -20.73 -3.06 -16.53
N VAL A 190 -20.79 -2.16 -15.53
CA VAL A 190 -21.73 -1.03 -15.52
C VAL A 190 -21.50 -0.12 -16.73
N LEU A 191 -20.24 0.15 -17.07
CA LEU A 191 -19.85 0.93 -18.24
C LEU A 191 -19.97 0.16 -19.57
N ARG A 192 -20.37 -1.10 -19.54
CA ARG A 192 -20.47 -2.00 -20.71
C ARG A 192 -19.15 -2.22 -21.46
N LEU A 193 -18.03 -2.07 -20.76
CA LEU A 193 -16.69 -2.39 -21.26
C LEU A 193 -16.40 -3.88 -21.15
N LEU A 194 -16.98 -4.55 -20.16
CA LEU A 194 -16.90 -5.99 -19.96
C LEU A 194 -18.24 -6.66 -20.30
N THR A 195 -18.17 -7.61 -21.23
CA THR A 195 -19.33 -8.39 -21.69
C THR A 195 -19.38 -9.77 -21.02
N ARG A 196 -20.52 -10.44 -21.11
CA ARG A 196 -20.66 -11.85 -20.70
C ARG A 196 -19.62 -12.76 -21.40
N GLU A 197 -19.29 -12.49 -22.66
CA GLU A 197 -18.30 -13.25 -23.42
C GLU A 197 -16.88 -13.07 -22.83
N ASN A 198 -16.54 -11.84 -22.41
CA ASN A 198 -15.28 -11.58 -21.71
C ASN A 198 -15.20 -12.36 -20.41
N TRP A 199 -16.28 -12.38 -19.62
CA TRP A 199 -16.38 -13.18 -18.40
C TRP A 199 -16.15 -14.68 -18.67
N GLN A 200 -16.85 -15.24 -19.65
CA GLN A 200 -16.74 -16.66 -20.01
C GLN A 200 -15.31 -17.01 -20.45
N THR A 201 -14.68 -16.12 -21.20
CA THR A 201 -13.27 -16.27 -21.59
C THR A 201 -12.34 -16.26 -20.38
N MET A 202 -12.52 -15.33 -19.46
CA MET A 202 -11.77 -15.29 -18.19
C MET A 202 -11.95 -16.57 -17.38
N VAL A 203 -13.20 -16.97 -17.18
CA VAL A 203 -13.53 -18.17 -16.40
C VAL A 203 -12.94 -19.43 -17.01
N SER A 204 -12.89 -19.53 -18.34
CA SER A 204 -12.29 -20.67 -19.03
C SER A 204 -10.79 -20.85 -18.76
N ASN A 205 -10.10 -19.76 -18.39
CA ASN A 205 -8.68 -19.75 -18.05
C ASN A 205 -8.39 -20.04 -16.56
N ILE A 206 -9.44 -20.11 -15.73
CA ILE A 206 -9.28 -20.43 -14.31
C ILE A 206 -9.01 -21.92 -14.15
N ASP A 207 -8.02 -22.28 -13.31
CA ASP A 207 -7.72 -23.67 -12.95
C ASP A 207 -9.01 -24.37 -12.47
N LYS A 208 -9.33 -25.52 -13.05
CA LYS A 208 -10.54 -26.30 -12.79
C LYS A 208 -10.76 -26.61 -11.30
N LYS A 209 -9.71 -26.76 -10.53
CA LYS A 209 -9.82 -26.98 -9.07
C LYS A 209 -10.40 -25.79 -8.32
N TRP A 210 -10.19 -24.57 -8.83
CA TRP A 210 -10.76 -23.33 -8.28
C TRP A 210 -12.17 -23.09 -8.82
N ALA A 211 -12.36 -23.30 -10.12
CA ALA A 211 -13.66 -23.16 -10.76
C ALA A 211 -14.72 -24.11 -10.16
N ALA A 212 -14.34 -25.36 -9.81
CA ALA A 212 -15.23 -26.34 -9.22
C ALA A 212 -15.68 -26.01 -7.79
N LYS A 213 -14.93 -25.17 -7.05
CA LYS A 213 -15.26 -24.78 -5.67
C LYS A 213 -16.16 -23.55 -5.59
N ASN A 214 -16.27 -22.80 -6.67
CA ASN A 214 -17.00 -21.55 -6.72
C ASN A 214 -18.13 -21.69 -7.75
N ASN A 215 -19.33 -21.25 -7.40
CA ASN A 215 -20.49 -21.33 -8.30
C ASN A 215 -20.43 -20.21 -9.35
N LEU A 216 -19.46 -20.30 -10.27
CA LEU A 216 -19.18 -19.26 -11.27
C LEU A 216 -20.36 -19.00 -12.22
N LEU A 217 -21.22 -20.00 -12.46
CA LEU A 217 -22.44 -19.85 -13.25
C LEU A 217 -23.48 -18.99 -12.52
N GLU A 218 -23.59 -19.12 -11.20
CA GLU A 218 -24.52 -18.28 -10.43
C GLU A 218 -24.00 -16.84 -10.32
N ILE A 219 -22.69 -16.67 -10.17
CA ILE A 219 -22.06 -15.36 -10.21
C ILE A 219 -22.30 -14.69 -11.58
N GLU A 220 -22.10 -15.42 -12.69
CA GLU A 220 -22.38 -14.92 -14.03
C GLU A 220 -23.83 -14.42 -14.17
N LYS A 221 -24.80 -15.18 -13.67
CA LYS A 221 -26.19 -14.76 -13.70
C LYS A 221 -26.43 -13.49 -12.88
N GLN A 222 -25.83 -13.37 -11.70
CA GLN A 222 -25.97 -12.17 -10.87
C GLN A 222 -25.34 -10.94 -11.51
N LEU A 223 -24.18 -11.09 -12.16
CA LEU A 223 -23.46 -10.00 -12.81
C LEU A 223 -24.11 -9.50 -14.11
N PHE A 224 -24.72 -10.38 -14.90
CA PHE A 224 -25.19 -10.06 -16.26
C PHE A 224 -26.69 -10.24 -16.47
N ASN A 225 -27.47 -10.43 -15.42
CA ASN A 225 -28.93 -10.42 -15.50
C ASN A 225 -29.44 -8.98 -15.29
N TYR A 226 -29.38 -8.21 -16.35
CA TYR A 226 -30.10 -6.94 -16.51
C TYR A 226 -31.25 -7.11 -17.47
#